data_22c3de50407eabc6c4ba2a64eb7a344e
#
_entry.id   22c3de50407eabc6c4ba2a64eb7a344e
#
_cell.length_a   1.000
_cell.length_b   1.000
_cell.length_c   1.000
_cell.angle_alpha   90.00
_cell.angle_beta   90.00
_cell.angle_gamma   90.00
#
_symmetry.space_group_name_H-M   'P 1'
#
loop_
_entity.id
_entity.type
_entity.pdbx_description
1 polymer ?
#
loop_
_entity_poly.entity_id
_entity_poly.type
_entity_poly.pdbx_seq_one_letter_code
_entity_poly.pdbx_strand_id
1 'polypeptide(L)'
;EGEDYMQDYDGLARPRNTDDECVEYITSELVKAAQDLPLERGTNNIARPTRGAALAARAKVLLYAASPLMNGNTDSYAQQMVDDKGNRLLAAEYDESKWAKAAAAARDVMELPGNNDGHRYQLYVKSRITSGTEDYPETIEPFKDRNFSENNWPYGYADIDPFESYRSVFNGELSAYENPELIFSRVDNITVDNSSGGITSPDAIANMVLHQLPTLAGGWGVHGMTQKQCDAYYMNDGTDCPGKDKEIGRGDGSSRLTGYVTSDDVDAGRYKPLRAGVSLQYANREPRFYASVGFNGSVWNMTSLGNKQGATQPNQQVWYYRGTSEGYNGGNRIFTGIGIKKYVNPYDAKYQNELLYRQKAEPAIRYAAILVIYAEALNELGEGASYDIPSWDGSITYTVRRDVEEMKKGIQPVRIRAGVPDYSPTEYQNQDVFRKKLKRERQIELMGENHRYYDLRRWKIDAPLEEETLIYGCNMLMDDGHKALFHTPVAIMSLPVRFVEKSYFWPFSHEQLQRNKRLTQNPGWTY
;
A
#
# COMPACT_ATOMS: atom_id res chain seq x y z
N GLU A 1 -31.16 -16.08 -20.44
CA GLU A 1 -32.15 -16.91 -19.71
C GLU A 1 -32.79 -17.88 -20.70
N GLY A 2 -32.66 -19.21 -20.53
CA GLY A 2 -33.29 -20.21 -21.35
C GLY A 2 -32.40 -20.92 -22.37
N GLU A 3 -31.13 -20.58 -22.52
CA GLU A 3 -30.19 -21.31 -23.35
C GLU A 3 -29.71 -22.59 -22.62
N ASP A 4 -29.87 -23.75 -23.25
CA ASP A 4 -29.40 -25.03 -22.71
C ASP A 4 -27.89 -25.18 -22.96
N TYR A 5 -27.09 -24.66 -22.05
CA TYR A 5 -25.62 -24.71 -22.13
C TYR A 5 -25.05 -26.14 -22.06
N MET A 6 -25.87 -27.14 -21.78
CA MET A 6 -25.49 -28.55 -21.83
C MET A 6 -25.62 -29.11 -23.28
N GLN A 7 -26.41 -28.47 -24.13
CA GLN A 7 -26.63 -28.89 -25.52
C GLN A 7 -25.91 -28.01 -26.54
N ASP A 8 -25.72 -26.71 -26.27
CA ASP A 8 -25.05 -25.78 -27.17
C ASP A 8 -23.95 -24.97 -26.47
N TYR A 9 -22.91 -25.66 -26.04
CA TYR A 9 -21.77 -25.04 -25.37
C TYR A 9 -21.02 -24.05 -26.28
N ASP A 10 -20.90 -24.34 -27.57
CA ASP A 10 -20.23 -23.45 -28.53
C ASP A 10 -21.08 -22.20 -28.84
N GLY A 11 -22.41 -22.29 -28.79
CA GLY A 11 -23.34 -21.17 -28.98
C GLY A 11 -23.25 -20.12 -27.84
N LEU A 12 -22.83 -20.54 -26.66
CA LEU A 12 -22.60 -19.65 -25.51
C LEU A 12 -21.25 -18.95 -25.54
N ALA A 13 -20.33 -19.36 -26.41
CA ALA A 13 -19.01 -18.76 -26.50
C ALA A 13 -19.11 -17.27 -26.87
N ARG A 14 -18.51 -16.42 -26.07
CA ARG A 14 -18.47 -14.96 -26.26
C ARG A 14 -17.07 -14.52 -26.63
N PRO A 15 -16.89 -13.59 -27.56
CA PRO A 15 -15.60 -12.96 -27.82
C PRO A 15 -15.21 -12.07 -26.65
N ARG A 16 -13.98 -11.60 -26.65
CA ARG A 16 -13.55 -10.53 -25.76
C ARG A 16 -14.16 -9.21 -26.21
N ASN A 17 -14.58 -8.41 -25.26
CA ASN A 17 -14.96 -7.02 -25.45
C ASN A 17 -13.71 -6.12 -25.38
N THR A 18 -13.80 -4.92 -25.92
CA THR A 18 -12.79 -3.89 -25.73
C THR A 18 -12.71 -3.48 -24.26
N ASP A 19 -11.56 -2.91 -23.86
CA ASP A 19 -11.39 -2.35 -22.51
C ASP A 19 -12.46 -1.28 -22.23
N ASP A 20 -12.71 -0.39 -23.17
CA ASP A 20 -13.70 0.68 -23.02
C ASP A 20 -15.13 0.16 -22.83
N GLU A 21 -15.54 -0.88 -23.56
CA GLU A 21 -16.84 -1.54 -23.37
C GLU A 21 -16.94 -2.20 -21.99
N CYS A 22 -15.87 -2.84 -21.53
CA CYS A 22 -15.82 -3.44 -20.19
C CYS A 22 -15.89 -2.38 -19.09
N VAL A 23 -15.16 -1.28 -19.25
CA VAL A 23 -15.16 -0.15 -18.31
C VAL A 23 -16.54 0.49 -18.24
N GLU A 24 -17.18 0.76 -19.37
CA GLU A 24 -18.53 1.32 -19.42
C GLU A 24 -19.55 0.40 -18.73
N TYR A 25 -19.51 -0.90 -19.03
CA TYR A 25 -20.37 -1.88 -18.38
C TYR A 25 -20.16 -1.90 -16.86
N ILE A 26 -18.91 -2.05 -16.40
CA ILE A 26 -18.59 -2.13 -14.97
C ILE A 26 -19.01 -0.84 -14.25
N THR A 27 -18.69 0.32 -14.81
CA THR A 27 -18.99 1.61 -14.14
C THR A 27 -20.48 1.92 -14.11
N SER A 28 -21.22 1.57 -15.16
CA SER A 28 -22.68 1.71 -15.18
C SER A 28 -23.37 0.78 -14.17
N GLU A 29 -22.94 -0.48 -14.05
CA GLU A 29 -23.47 -1.40 -13.05
C GLU A 29 -23.13 -0.97 -11.61
N LEU A 30 -21.95 -0.40 -11.39
CA LEU A 30 -21.58 0.17 -10.08
C LEU A 30 -22.44 1.39 -9.72
N VAL A 31 -22.78 2.23 -10.69
CA VAL A 31 -23.72 3.35 -10.46
C VAL A 31 -25.12 2.84 -10.12
N LYS A 32 -25.65 1.84 -10.85
CA LYS A 32 -26.93 1.21 -10.51
C LYS A 32 -26.91 0.64 -9.09
N ALA A 33 -25.85 -0.10 -8.75
CA ALA A 33 -25.69 -0.66 -7.42
C ALA A 33 -25.64 0.46 -6.34
N ALA A 34 -24.95 1.57 -6.61
CA ALA A 34 -24.85 2.68 -5.67
C ALA A 34 -26.22 3.35 -5.35
N GLN A 35 -27.18 3.29 -6.28
CA GLN A 35 -28.53 3.81 -6.05
C GLN A 35 -29.25 3.06 -4.93
N ASP A 36 -29.10 1.72 -4.90
CA ASP A 36 -29.81 0.82 -3.99
C ASP A 36 -29.04 0.50 -2.71
N LEU A 37 -27.71 0.64 -2.72
CA LEU A 37 -26.88 0.32 -1.58
C LEU A 37 -26.97 1.40 -0.48
N PRO A 38 -27.02 0.99 0.80
CA PRO A 38 -27.02 1.94 1.92
C PRO A 38 -25.67 2.64 2.07
N LEU A 39 -25.66 3.81 2.70
CA LEU A 39 -24.43 4.55 3.03
C LEU A 39 -23.55 3.82 4.02
N GLU A 40 -24.16 3.09 4.97
CA GLU A 40 -23.44 2.34 6.00
C GLU A 40 -24.13 1.02 6.33
N ARG A 41 -23.40 0.13 6.98
CA ARG A 41 -23.88 -1.16 7.47
C ARG A 41 -23.66 -1.26 8.96
N GLY A 42 -24.58 -1.89 9.66
CA GLY A 42 -24.37 -2.24 11.07
C GLY A 42 -23.25 -3.28 11.25
N THR A 43 -22.77 -3.41 12.49
CA THR A 43 -21.63 -4.26 12.87
C THR A 43 -21.74 -5.70 12.37
N ASN A 44 -22.94 -6.30 12.36
CA ASN A 44 -23.17 -7.67 11.90
C ASN A 44 -23.09 -7.83 10.37
N ASN A 45 -23.00 -6.74 9.62
CA ASN A 45 -23.00 -6.73 8.15
C ASN A 45 -21.86 -5.89 7.56
N ILE A 46 -20.83 -5.61 8.35
CA ILE A 46 -19.74 -4.68 7.98
C ILE A 46 -19.01 -5.09 6.69
N ALA A 47 -18.92 -6.38 6.39
CA ALA A 47 -18.29 -6.91 5.17
C ALA A 47 -19.18 -6.82 3.91
N ARG A 48 -20.45 -6.41 4.04
CA ARG A 48 -21.32 -6.24 2.88
C ARG A 48 -21.07 -4.90 2.20
N PRO A 49 -21.16 -4.84 0.85
CA PRO A 49 -20.92 -3.59 0.13
C PRO A 49 -21.89 -2.49 0.54
N THR A 50 -21.36 -1.27 0.51
CA THR A 50 -22.08 -0.03 0.73
C THR A 50 -22.07 0.80 -0.56
N ARG A 51 -22.82 1.90 -0.60
CA ARG A 51 -22.74 2.89 -1.68
C ARG A 51 -21.30 3.35 -1.91
N GLY A 52 -20.58 3.67 -0.84
CA GLY A 52 -19.19 4.07 -0.92
C GLY A 52 -18.29 2.99 -1.52
N ALA A 53 -18.52 1.70 -1.23
CA ALA A 53 -17.77 0.61 -1.84
C ALA A 53 -17.96 0.54 -3.36
N ALA A 54 -19.20 0.71 -3.85
CA ALA A 54 -19.49 0.74 -5.28
C ALA A 54 -18.83 1.94 -5.98
N LEU A 55 -18.95 3.13 -5.40
CA LEU A 55 -18.35 4.35 -5.98
C LEU A 55 -16.83 4.33 -5.93
N ALA A 56 -16.23 3.80 -4.87
CA ALA A 56 -14.78 3.65 -4.76
C ALA A 56 -14.22 2.63 -5.76
N ALA A 57 -14.94 1.52 -5.98
CA ALA A 57 -14.61 0.58 -7.04
C ALA A 57 -14.68 1.24 -8.43
N ARG A 58 -15.72 2.07 -8.68
CA ARG A 58 -15.85 2.87 -9.91
C ARG A 58 -14.65 3.80 -10.10
N ALA A 59 -14.25 4.55 -9.08
CA ALA A 59 -13.09 5.43 -9.16
C ALA A 59 -11.80 4.67 -9.49
N LYS A 60 -11.60 3.49 -8.91
CA LYS A 60 -10.46 2.63 -9.20
C LYS A 60 -10.46 2.12 -10.64
N VAL A 61 -11.60 1.66 -11.16
CA VAL A 61 -11.74 1.20 -12.55
C VAL A 61 -11.42 2.33 -13.52
N LEU A 62 -11.98 3.53 -13.30
CA LEU A 62 -11.72 4.69 -14.16
C LEU A 62 -10.26 5.17 -14.12
N LEU A 63 -9.60 5.08 -12.97
CA LEU A 63 -8.16 5.35 -12.87
C LEU A 63 -7.34 4.40 -13.77
N TYR A 64 -7.68 3.12 -13.76
CA TYR A 64 -6.99 2.13 -14.58
C TYR A 64 -7.24 2.37 -16.07
N ALA A 65 -8.49 2.64 -16.45
CA ALA A 65 -8.88 2.95 -17.82
C ALA A 65 -8.22 4.23 -18.38
N ALA A 66 -7.94 5.22 -17.50
CA ALA A 66 -7.24 6.44 -17.86
C ALA A 66 -5.72 6.25 -18.01
N SER A 67 -5.16 5.20 -17.40
CA SER A 67 -3.71 5.01 -17.28
C SER A 67 -3.05 4.56 -18.59
N PRO A 68 -1.74 4.84 -18.79
CA PRO A 68 -1.03 4.63 -20.06
C PRO A 68 -1.08 3.21 -20.63
N LEU A 69 -1.26 2.18 -19.80
CA LEU A 69 -1.39 0.81 -20.29
C LEU A 69 -2.66 0.60 -21.11
N MET A 70 -3.78 1.28 -20.75
CA MET A 70 -5.09 1.12 -21.35
C MET A 70 -5.48 2.25 -22.29
N ASN A 71 -4.90 3.45 -22.11
CA ASN A 71 -5.29 4.68 -22.79
C ASN A 71 -4.18 5.18 -23.72
N GLY A 72 -4.41 5.07 -25.03
CA GLY A 72 -3.45 5.51 -26.05
C GLY A 72 -2.22 4.58 -26.18
N ASN A 73 -2.37 3.31 -25.90
CA ASN A 73 -1.25 2.35 -25.97
C ASN A 73 -1.05 1.84 -27.39
N THR A 74 0.05 2.30 -28.02
CA THR A 74 0.43 1.95 -29.40
C THR A 74 1.58 0.93 -29.48
N ASP A 75 2.01 0.33 -28.38
CA ASP A 75 3.09 -0.66 -28.38
C ASP A 75 2.69 -1.93 -29.12
N SER A 76 3.68 -2.68 -29.60
CA SER A 76 3.46 -3.87 -30.42
C SER A 76 2.58 -4.92 -29.75
N TYR A 77 2.75 -5.17 -28.46
CA TYR A 77 1.92 -6.10 -27.71
C TYR A 77 0.46 -5.62 -27.58
N ALA A 78 0.24 -4.31 -27.44
CA ALA A 78 -1.10 -3.73 -27.37
C ALA A 78 -1.83 -3.84 -28.72
N GLN A 79 -1.09 -3.74 -29.82
CA GLN A 79 -1.64 -3.97 -31.18
C GLN A 79 -2.02 -5.45 -31.41
N GLN A 80 -1.32 -6.38 -30.77
CA GLN A 80 -1.58 -7.81 -30.85
C GLN A 80 -2.71 -8.26 -29.92
N MET A 81 -3.15 -7.39 -28.99
CA MET A 81 -4.28 -7.70 -28.11
C MET A 81 -5.59 -7.49 -28.87
N VAL A 82 -6.08 -8.57 -29.49
CA VAL A 82 -7.22 -8.56 -30.38
C VAL A 82 -8.26 -9.62 -29.99
N ASP A 83 -9.51 -9.42 -30.42
CA ASP A 83 -10.55 -10.42 -30.33
C ASP A 83 -10.39 -11.54 -31.40
N ASP A 84 -11.34 -12.47 -31.48
CA ASP A 84 -11.37 -13.58 -32.46
C ASP A 84 -11.57 -13.11 -33.91
N LYS A 85 -11.89 -11.85 -34.14
CA LYS A 85 -12.05 -11.23 -35.48
C LYS A 85 -10.89 -10.28 -35.83
N GLY A 86 -9.92 -10.12 -34.94
CA GLY A 86 -8.79 -9.21 -35.13
C GLY A 86 -9.05 -7.76 -34.76
N ASN A 87 -10.16 -7.44 -34.07
CA ASN A 87 -10.42 -6.10 -33.58
C ASN A 87 -9.56 -5.82 -32.33
N ARG A 88 -8.95 -4.64 -32.25
CA ARG A 88 -8.14 -4.24 -31.10
C ARG A 88 -8.99 -4.12 -29.83
N LEU A 89 -8.43 -4.57 -28.71
CA LEU A 89 -9.10 -4.54 -27.42
C LEU A 89 -8.69 -3.34 -26.55
N LEU A 90 -7.52 -2.74 -26.82
CA LEU A 90 -7.03 -1.54 -26.12
C LEU A 90 -7.14 -0.30 -27.01
N ALA A 91 -7.50 0.83 -26.42
CA ALA A 91 -7.58 2.11 -27.12
C ALA A 91 -6.22 2.53 -27.69
N ALA A 92 -6.17 2.82 -29.01
CA ALA A 92 -4.98 3.32 -29.68
C ALA A 92 -4.80 4.83 -29.52
N GLU A 93 -5.90 5.56 -29.41
CA GLU A 93 -5.94 7.00 -29.24
C GLU A 93 -6.01 7.36 -27.78
N TYR A 94 -5.23 8.36 -27.39
CA TYR A 94 -5.24 8.89 -26.04
C TYR A 94 -6.47 9.79 -25.83
N ASP A 95 -7.25 9.50 -24.80
CA ASP A 95 -8.40 10.30 -24.36
C ASP A 95 -8.14 10.86 -22.95
N GLU A 96 -7.80 12.14 -22.89
CA GLU A 96 -7.55 12.86 -21.63
C GLU A 96 -8.79 12.92 -20.74
N SER A 97 -10.00 12.92 -21.32
CA SER A 97 -11.26 12.97 -20.54
C SER A 97 -11.43 11.79 -19.57
N LYS A 98 -10.75 10.65 -19.81
CA LYS A 98 -10.73 9.51 -18.91
C LYS A 98 -10.14 9.88 -17.53
N TRP A 99 -9.11 10.73 -17.50
CA TRP A 99 -8.56 11.25 -16.26
C TRP A 99 -9.54 12.16 -15.52
N ALA A 100 -10.25 13.02 -16.24
CA ALA A 100 -11.29 13.85 -15.66
C ALA A 100 -12.43 13.01 -15.05
N LYS A 101 -12.85 11.93 -15.73
CA LYS A 101 -13.83 10.97 -15.20
C LYS A 101 -13.31 10.26 -13.95
N ALA A 102 -12.03 9.89 -13.90
CA ALA A 102 -11.43 9.27 -12.72
C ALA A 102 -11.38 10.24 -11.52
N ALA A 103 -11.02 11.52 -11.75
CA ALA A 103 -11.04 12.55 -10.71
C ALA A 103 -12.46 12.81 -10.18
N ALA A 104 -13.44 12.96 -11.07
CA ALA A 104 -14.83 13.14 -10.67
C ALA A 104 -15.36 11.94 -9.85
N ALA A 105 -15.03 10.71 -10.26
CA ALA A 105 -15.44 9.52 -9.53
C ALA A 105 -14.77 9.40 -8.14
N ALA A 106 -13.52 9.84 -8.00
CA ALA A 106 -12.88 9.92 -6.68
C ALA A 106 -13.57 10.99 -5.82
N ARG A 107 -13.91 12.13 -6.40
CA ARG A 107 -14.64 13.20 -5.71
C ARG A 107 -16.03 12.75 -5.25
N ASP A 108 -16.75 11.93 -6.02
CA ASP A 108 -18.02 11.33 -5.61
C ASP A 108 -17.91 10.60 -4.27
N VAL A 109 -16.80 9.91 -4.03
CA VAL A 109 -16.54 9.21 -2.75
C VAL A 109 -16.18 10.20 -1.64
N MET A 110 -15.37 11.22 -1.97
CA MET A 110 -14.94 12.24 -1.00
C MET A 110 -16.11 13.07 -0.47
N GLU A 111 -17.10 13.34 -1.32
CA GLU A 111 -18.28 14.16 -1.01
C GLU A 111 -19.47 13.34 -0.46
N LEU A 112 -19.32 12.01 -0.27
CA LEU A 112 -20.40 11.22 0.31
C LEU A 112 -20.79 11.75 1.71
N PRO A 113 -22.09 11.98 1.96
CA PRO A 113 -22.54 12.51 3.23
C PRO A 113 -22.32 11.50 4.37
N GLY A 114 -21.83 12.01 5.48
CA GLY A 114 -21.71 11.30 6.75
C GLY A 114 -22.74 11.75 7.76
N ASN A 115 -22.59 11.29 8.99
CA ASN A 115 -23.41 11.74 10.10
C ASN A 115 -23.01 13.17 10.51
N ASN A 116 -23.98 13.97 10.98
CA ASN A 116 -23.76 15.33 11.49
C ASN A 116 -23.11 16.31 10.49
N ASP A 117 -23.61 16.33 9.26
CA ASP A 117 -23.14 17.22 8.17
C ASP A 117 -21.67 17.04 7.79
N GLY A 118 -21.04 15.95 8.20
CA GLY A 118 -19.66 15.58 7.84
C GLY A 118 -19.60 14.68 6.61
N HIS A 119 -18.37 14.39 6.17
CA HIS A 119 -18.10 13.39 5.14
C HIS A 119 -18.15 11.97 5.71
N ARG A 120 -18.58 11.01 4.88
CA ARG A 120 -18.69 9.59 5.29
C ARG A 120 -17.35 8.97 5.64
N TYR A 121 -16.30 9.33 4.91
CA TYR A 121 -14.96 8.80 5.09
C TYR A 121 -13.99 9.90 5.46
N GLN A 122 -13.04 9.56 6.32
CA GLN A 122 -12.00 10.48 6.81
C GLN A 122 -10.71 9.70 7.03
N LEU A 123 -9.57 10.40 6.97
CA LEU A 123 -8.32 9.83 7.47
C LEU A 123 -8.42 9.69 9.00
N TYR A 124 -8.01 8.54 9.50
CA TYR A 124 -7.90 8.34 10.94
C TYR A 124 -6.74 9.15 11.51
N VAL A 125 -7.01 9.84 12.58
CA VAL A 125 -6.01 10.57 13.36
C VAL A 125 -6.14 10.22 14.84
N LYS A 126 -5.00 9.90 15.45
CA LYS A 126 -4.88 9.69 16.90
C LYS A 126 -4.38 10.98 17.53
N SER A 127 -4.97 11.38 18.65
CA SER A 127 -4.48 12.52 19.42
C SER A 127 -3.05 12.28 19.90
N ARG A 128 -2.28 13.35 20.00
CA ARG A 128 -0.90 13.35 20.50
C ARG A 128 -0.78 12.61 21.83
N ILE A 129 0.22 11.78 21.97
CA ILE A 129 0.55 11.02 23.17
C ILE A 129 1.69 11.77 23.88
N THR A 130 1.40 12.32 25.05
CA THR A 130 2.36 13.10 25.86
C THR A 130 3.02 12.29 26.97
N SER A 131 2.48 11.12 27.30
CA SER A 131 3.03 10.17 28.27
C SER A 131 2.79 8.77 27.75
N GLY A 132 3.79 8.21 27.12
CA GLY A 132 3.70 6.93 26.43
C GLY A 132 4.15 5.74 27.28
N THR A 133 3.78 4.56 26.81
CA THR A 133 4.32 3.27 27.23
C THR A 133 5.21 2.71 26.12
N GLU A 134 5.87 1.57 26.36
CA GLU A 134 6.66 0.92 25.29
C GLU A 134 5.78 0.42 24.12
N ASP A 135 4.51 0.08 24.39
CA ASP A 135 3.57 -0.39 23.39
C ASP A 135 2.96 0.75 22.58
N TYR A 136 2.75 1.87 23.26
CA TYR A 136 2.20 3.12 22.72
C TYR A 136 3.13 4.25 23.13
N PRO A 137 4.25 4.42 22.42
CA PRO A 137 5.28 5.38 22.79
C PRO A 137 4.76 6.82 22.75
N GLU A 138 5.42 7.68 23.49
CA GLU A 138 5.27 9.13 23.31
C GLU A 138 5.42 9.49 21.82
N THR A 139 4.61 10.43 21.34
CA THR A 139 4.58 10.84 19.94
C THR A 139 5.98 11.06 19.41
N ILE A 140 6.34 10.34 18.35
CA ILE A 140 7.59 10.54 17.61
C ILE A 140 7.53 11.92 16.99
N GLU A 141 8.40 12.83 17.44
CA GLU A 141 8.44 14.18 16.92
C GLU A 141 8.87 14.17 15.44
N PRO A 142 7.99 14.58 14.52
CA PRO A 142 8.37 14.83 13.14
C PRO A 142 9.30 16.03 13.02
N PHE A 143 9.61 16.40 11.79
CA PHE A 143 10.44 17.57 11.50
C PHE A 143 9.81 18.86 12.05
N LYS A 144 10.62 19.67 12.76
CA LYS A 144 10.19 20.94 13.34
C LYS A 144 10.27 22.04 12.30
N ASP A 145 9.13 22.38 11.77
CA ASP A 145 8.91 23.56 10.95
C ASP A 145 7.76 24.36 11.54
N ARG A 146 7.89 25.68 11.60
CA ARG A 146 6.98 26.59 12.28
C ARG A 146 5.51 26.41 11.85
N ASN A 147 5.27 26.21 10.57
CA ASN A 147 3.90 26.05 10.05
C ASN A 147 3.39 24.63 10.25
N PHE A 148 4.24 23.65 10.10
CA PHE A 148 3.91 22.23 10.12
C PHE A 148 3.80 21.67 11.54
N SER A 149 4.72 22.05 12.44
CA SER A 149 4.78 21.52 13.80
C SER A 149 3.94 22.31 14.83
N GLU A 150 3.53 23.54 14.51
CA GLU A 150 2.77 24.41 15.42
C GLU A 150 1.28 24.47 15.09
N ASN A 151 0.87 24.06 13.88
CA ASN A 151 -0.53 24.01 13.48
C ASN A 151 -1.16 22.65 13.81
N ASN A 152 -2.44 22.69 14.16
CA ASN A 152 -3.25 21.51 14.36
C ASN A 152 -3.65 20.86 13.01
N TRP A 153 -4.04 19.61 13.08
CA TRP A 153 -4.68 18.89 12.00
C TRP A 153 -5.88 19.68 11.43
N PRO A 154 -6.09 19.79 10.12
CA PRO A 154 -5.35 19.11 9.03
C PRO A 154 -4.17 19.91 8.45
N TYR A 155 -3.74 21.00 9.04
CA TYR A 155 -2.69 21.88 8.51
C TYR A 155 -1.31 21.60 9.09
N GLY A 156 -1.25 20.84 10.16
CA GLY A 156 -0.04 20.41 10.84
C GLY A 156 -0.30 19.24 11.77
N TYR A 157 0.68 18.88 12.57
CA TYR A 157 0.61 17.70 13.45
C TYR A 157 0.67 18.03 14.96
N ALA A 158 0.52 19.27 15.35
CA ALA A 158 0.71 19.68 16.76
C ALA A 158 -0.17 18.91 17.76
N ASP A 159 -1.37 18.52 17.36
CA ASP A 159 -2.38 17.84 18.18
C ASP A 159 -2.55 16.35 17.89
N ILE A 160 -1.83 15.80 16.90
CA ILE A 160 -1.96 14.39 16.50
C ILE A 160 -0.67 13.59 16.73
N ASP A 161 -0.82 12.28 16.75
CA ASP A 161 0.26 11.31 16.70
C ASP A 161 0.31 10.66 15.30
N PRO A 162 1.23 11.02 14.41
CA PRO A 162 1.30 10.48 13.06
C PRO A 162 1.61 8.96 13.01
N PHE A 163 2.41 8.47 13.97
CA PHE A 163 2.77 7.06 14.04
C PHE A 163 1.54 6.19 14.36
N GLU A 164 0.81 6.52 15.42
CA GLU A 164 -0.40 5.80 15.81
C GLU A 164 -1.55 6.05 14.84
N SER A 165 -1.67 7.25 14.26
CA SER A 165 -2.67 7.54 13.23
C SER A 165 -2.56 6.63 12.02
N TYR A 166 -1.34 6.25 11.63
CA TYR A 166 -1.14 5.32 10.53
C TYR A 166 -1.24 3.85 10.99
N ARG A 167 -0.53 3.47 12.06
CA ARG A 167 -0.43 2.08 12.54
C ARG A 167 -1.79 1.49 12.91
N SER A 168 -2.63 2.26 13.58
CA SER A 168 -3.93 1.80 14.09
C SER A 168 -4.93 1.42 12.99
N VAL A 169 -4.78 1.95 11.78
CA VAL A 169 -5.64 1.62 10.63
C VAL A 169 -5.54 0.14 10.24
N PHE A 170 -4.38 -0.52 10.50
CA PHE A 170 -4.06 -1.84 9.96
C PHE A 170 -3.93 -2.94 11.00
N ASN A 171 -3.54 -2.60 12.21
CA ASN A 171 -3.04 -3.58 13.19
C ASN A 171 -4.12 -4.16 14.11
N GLY A 172 -5.39 -3.80 13.92
CA GLY A 172 -6.50 -4.26 14.75
C GLY A 172 -6.70 -3.46 16.04
N GLU A 173 -6.07 -2.28 16.15
CA GLU A 173 -6.38 -1.31 17.21
C GLU A 173 -7.79 -0.74 17.03
N LEU A 174 -8.18 -0.50 15.78
CA LEU A 174 -9.52 -0.13 15.39
C LEU A 174 -10.27 -1.36 14.87
N SER A 175 -11.49 -1.55 15.32
CA SER A 175 -12.39 -2.47 14.66
C SER A 175 -12.76 -1.96 13.26
N ALA A 176 -13.22 -2.83 12.38
CA ALA A 176 -13.68 -2.43 11.05
C ALA A 176 -14.79 -1.38 11.08
N TYR A 177 -15.61 -1.38 12.14
CA TYR A 177 -16.69 -0.43 12.33
C TYR A 177 -16.21 0.97 12.78
N GLU A 178 -15.15 1.01 13.59
CA GLU A 178 -14.58 2.25 14.15
C GLU A 178 -13.59 2.93 13.21
N ASN A 179 -13.12 2.23 12.18
CA ASN A 179 -12.10 2.73 11.27
C ASN A 179 -12.72 3.62 10.17
N PRO A 180 -12.58 4.96 10.25
CA PRO A 180 -13.20 5.88 9.32
C PRO A 180 -12.58 5.85 7.92
N GLU A 181 -11.42 5.22 7.77
CA GLU A 181 -10.77 5.06 6.47
C GLU A 181 -11.31 3.89 5.67
N LEU A 182 -11.90 2.88 6.31
CA LEU A 182 -12.38 1.68 5.62
C LEU A 182 -13.62 1.98 4.78
N ILE A 183 -13.49 1.82 3.47
CA ILE A 183 -14.60 1.89 2.52
C ILE A 183 -15.16 0.51 2.26
N PHE A 184 -14.27 -0.45 2.02
CA PHE A 184 -14.63 -1.86 1.88
C PHE A 184 -13.51 -2.73 2.45
N SER A 185 -13.90 -3.69 3.26
CA SER A 185 -12.96 -4.61 3.89
C SER A 185 -13.44 -6.03 3.78
N ARG A 186 -12.49 -6.95 3.72
CA ARG A 186 -12.71 -8.33 4.07
C ARG A 186 -12.56 -8.44 5.58
N VAL A 187 -13.63 -8.82 6.27
CA VAL A 187 -13.56 -9.13 7.71
C VAL A 187 -13.08 -10.56 7.84
N ASP A 188 -11.91 -10.73 8.41
CA ASP A 188 -11.33 -12.03 8.63
C ASP A 188 -11.92 -12.68 9.88
N ASN A 189 -12.52 -13.84 9.71
CA ASN A 189 -12.81 -14.73 10.82
C ASN A 189 -11.56 -15.60 11.05
N ILE A 190 -10.79 -15.27 12.08
CA ILE A 190 -9.74 -16.14 12.55
C ILE A 190 -10.41 -17.35 13.22
N THR A 191 -10.59 -18.43 12.50
CA THR A 191 -10.97 -19.71 13.09
C THR A 191 -9.69 -20.42 13.49
N VAL A 192 -9.43 -20.50 14.78
CA VAL A 192 -8.33 -21.30 15.33
C VAL A 192 -8.89 -22.69 15.60
N ASP A 193 -8.33 -23.70 14.95
CA ASP A 193 -8.58 -25.08 15.36
C ASP A 193 -7.71 -25.38 16.58
N ASN A 194 -8.34 -25.33 17.75
CA ASN A 194 -7.67 -25.63 19.01
C ASN A 194 -7.29 -27.12 19.14
N SER A 195 -7.82 -28.02 18.30
CA SER A 195 -7.50 -29.45 18.35
C SER A 195 -6.20 -29.81 17.62
N SER A 196 -5.87 -29.07 16.54
CA SER A 196 -4.64 -29.27 15.76
C SER A 196 -3.62 -28.15 15.95
N GLY A 197 -3.98 -27.10 16.67
CA GLY A 197 -3.12 -25.92 16.87
C GLY A 197 -2.83 -25.14 15.60
N GLY A 198 -3.62 -25.34 14.54
CA GLY A 198 -3.46 -24.69 13.25
C GLY A 198 -4.52 -23.64 12.98
N ILE A 199 -4.18 -22.69 12.12
CA ILE A 199 -5.14 -21.79 11.51
C ILE A 199 -5.90 -22.58 10.47
N THR A 200 -7.18 -22.87 10.71
CA THR A 200 -8.01 -23.68 9.81
C THR A 200 -8.68 -22.87 8.70
N SER A 201 -8.71 -21.54 8.84
CA SER A 201 -9.25 -20.66 7.82
C SER A 201 -8.13 -20.11 6.92
N PRO A 202 -8.38 -19.94 5.62
CA PRO A 202 -7.47 -19.23 4.71
C PRO A 202 -7.45 -17.71 4.98
N ASP A 203 -7.56 -17.31 6.22
CA ASP A 203 -7.46 -15.94 6.66
C ASP A 203 -6.09 -15.37 6.27
N ALA A 204 -6.08 -14.58 5.20
CA ALA A 204 -4.87 -14.07 4.60
C ALA A 204 -4.09 -13.16 5.57
N ILE A 205 -4.79 -12.36 6.39
CA ILE A 205 -4.12 -11.42 7.30
C ILE A 205 -3.50 -12.14 8.49
N ALA A 206 -4.20 -13.08 9.12
CA ALA A 206 -3.62 -13.84 10.24
C ALA A 206 -2.39 -14.64 9.80
N ASN A 207 -2.45 -15.28 8.63
CA ASN A 207 -1.29 -15.95 8.05
C ASN A 207 -0.16 -14.96 7.72
N MET A 208 -0.48 -13.81 7.15
CA MET A 208 0.51 -12.77 6.85
C MET A 208 1.20 -12.30 8.13
N VAL A 209 0.46 -12.02 9.20
CA VAL A 209 1.02 -11.62 10.50
C VAL A 209 1.92 -12.71 11.08
N LEU A 210 1.51 -13.98 11.03
CA LEU A 210 2.34 -15.11 11.47
C LEU A 210 3.67 -15.19 10.71
N HIS A 211 3.67 -14.91 9.40
CA HIS A 211 4.87 -14.88 8.58
C HIS A 211 5.74 -13.63 8.82
N GLN A 212 5.13 -12.53 9.28
CA GLN A 212 5.85 -11.28 9.62
C GLN A 212 6.48 -11.32 11.01
N LEU A 213 5.79 -11.91 11.98
CA LEU A 213 6.27 -12.00 13.37
C LEU A 213 7.62 -12.74 13.44
N PRO A 214 8.58 -12.21 14.23
CA PRO A 214 9.84 -12.90 14.48
C PRO A 214 9.64 -14.21 15.25
N THR A 215 10.63 -15.09 15.19
CA THR A 215 10.56 -16.36 15.92
C THR A 215 10.50 -16.17 17.44
N LEU A 216 11.08 -15.07 17.94
CA LEU A 216 10.94 -14.64 19.34
C LEU A 216 9.48 -14.44 19.76
N ALA A 217 8.62 -14.02 18.83
CA ALA A 217 7.18 -13.88 19.03
C ALA A 217 6.40 -15.15 18.69
N GLY A 218 7.08 -16.28 18.47
CA GLY A 218 6.46 -17.52 18.00
C GLY A 218 6.04 -17.50 16.54
N GLY A 219 6.40 -16.46 15.78
CA GLY A 219 6.16 -16.35 14.35
C GLY A 219 7.13 -17.15 13.48
N TRP A 220 7.01 -17.01 12.18
CA TRP A 220 7.88 -17.72 11.23
C TRP A 220 9.04 -16.85 10.72
N GLY A 221 8.94 -15.52 10.80
CA GLY A 221 9.99 -14.58 10.43
C GLY A 221 10.48 -14.76 8.99
N VAL A 222 9.56 -14.85 8.01
CA VAL A 222 9.92 -15.14 6.61
C VAL A 222 9.51 -14.04 5.62
N HIS A 223 8.56 -13.17 5.97
CA HIS A 223 8.21 -12.04 5.13
C HIS A 223 9.17 -10.88 5.35
N GLY A 224 9.95 -10.58 4.33
CA GLY A 224 10.91 -9.49 4.33
C GLY A 224 10.58 -8.37 3.35
N MET A 225 11.11 -7.20 3.62
CA MET A 225 11.08 -6.02 2.76
C MET A 225 12.40 -5.90 2.01
N THR A 226 12.38 -5.46 0.75
CA THR A 226 13.60 -5.15 -0.02
C THR A 226 14.25 -3.85 0.49
N GLN A 227 15.55 -3.70 0.28
CA GLN A 227 16.26 -2.44 0.57
C GLN A 227 15.61 -1.25 -0.16
N LYS A 228 15.23 -1.45 -1.43
CA LYS A 228 14.54 -0.44 -2.24
C LYS A 228 13.25 0.06 -1.59
N GLN A 229 12.41 -0.83 -1.06
CA GLN A 229 11.18 -0.43 -0.36
C GLN A 229 11.49 0.22 0.99
N CYS A 230 12.49 -0.27 1.72
CA CYS A 230 12.96 0.34 2.97
C CYS A 230 13.42 1.79 2.75
N ASP A 231 14.17 2.04 1.67
CA ASP A 231 14.67 3.37 1.32
C ASP A 231 13.61 4.26 0.66
N ALA A 232 12.48 3.67 0.25
CA ALA A 232 11.37 4.45 -0.30
C ALA A 232 10.75 5.41 0.71
N TYR A 233 10.72 5.10 1.99
CA TYR A 233 10.23 6.00 3.03
C TYR A 233 11.10 7.25 3.14
N TYR A 234 10.47 8.39 3.42
CA TYR A 234 11.15 9.67 3.55
C TYR A 234 11.96 9.79 4.85
N MET A 235 12.83 10.79 4.90
CA MET A 235 13.26 11.37 6.16
C MET A 235 12.09 12.14 6.79
N ASN A 236 12.20 12.50 8.07
CA ASN A 236 11.14 13.22 8.78
C ASN A 236 10.85 14.61 8.22
N ASP A 237 11.78 15.22 7.49
CA ASP A 237 11.61 16.49 6.79
C ASP A 237 11.01 16.35 5.37
N GLY A 238 10.63 15.13 4.97
CA GLY A 238 10.07 14.83 3.65
C GLY A 238 11.09 14.70 2.52
N THR A 239 12.39 14.78 2.81
CA THR A 239 13.45 14.54 1.84
C THR A 239 13.70 13.05 1.61
N ASP A 240 14.44 12.72 0.55
CA ASP A 240 14.84 11.36 0.27
C ASP A 240 15.85 10.84 1.31
N CYS A 241 15.75 9.56 1.63
CA CYS A 241 16.71 8.87 2.47
C CYS A 241 18.10 8.87 1.81
N PRO A 242 19.17 9.26 2.53
CA PRO A 242 20.52 9.21 2.00
C PRO A 242 20.89 7.80 1.51
N GLY A 243 21.48 7.71 0.31
CA GLY A 243 21.84 6.44 -0.33
C GLY A 243 20.69 5.68 -0.96
N LYS A 244 19.49 6.27 -1.04
CA LYS A 244 18.35 5.69 -1.76
C LYS A 244 18.71 5.38 -3.21
N ASP A 245 18.28 4.20 -3.69
CA ASP A 245 18.50 3.73 -5.07
C ASP A 245 19.97 3.66 -5.51
N LYS A 246 20.94 3.74 -4.58
CA LYS A 246 22.37 3.74 -4.88
C LYS A 246 22.81 2.42 -5.56
N GLU A 247 22.31 1.28 -5.06
CA GLU A 247 22.67 -0.05 -5.54
C GLU A 247 22.20 -0.32 -6.96
N ILE A 248 21.17 0.38 -7.41
CA ILE A 248 20.63 0.26 -8.78
C ILE A 248 21.08 1.41 -9.69
N GLY A 249 22.05 2.22 -9.24
CA GLY A 249 22.64 3.31 -10.05
C GLY A 249 21.74 4.50 -10.30
N ARG A 250 20.69 4.70 -9.48
CA ARG A 250 19.71 5.81 -9.61
C ARG A 250 19.72 6.78 -8.44
N GLY A 251 20.62 6.58 -7.48
CA GLY A 251 20.77 7.46 -6.33
C GLY A 251 21.33 8.84 -6.70
N ASP A 252 21.18 9.77 -5.77
CA ASP A 252 21.72 11.15 -5.87
C ASP A 252 23.23 11.25 -5.56
N GLY A 253 23.91 10.11 -5.38
CA GLY A 253 25.31 10.04 -5.01
C GLY A 253 25.56 10.11 -3.49
N SER A 254 24.55 10.36 -2.67
CA SER A 254 24.66 10.33 -1.22
C SER A 254 24.95 8.93 -0.69
N SER A 255 25.38 8.86 0.57
CA SER A 255 25.63 7.59 1.27
C SER A 255 24.80 7.53 2.54
N ARG A 256 24.31 6.32 2.87
CA ARG A 256 23.60 6.06 4.12
C ARG A 256 24.44 6.51 5.31
N LEU A 257 23.77 6.99 6.35
CA LEU A 257 24.43 7.36 7.60
C LEU A 257 25.12 6.14 8.20
N THR A 258 26.33 6.34 8.68
CA THR A 258 27.14 5.31 9.36
C THR A 258 27.15 5.54 10.87
N GLY A 259 27.52 4.51 11.62
CA GLY A 259 27.52 4.55 13.09
C GLY A 259 26.26 3.97 13.70
N TYR A 260 26.21 4.00 15.02
CA TYR A 260 25.17 3.33 15.81
C TYR A 260 24.73 4.23 16.96
N VAL A 261 23.46 4.14 17.33
CA VAL A 261 22.91 4.81 18.50
C VAL A 261 23.63 4.30 19.75
N THR A 262 24.13 5.21 20.57
CA THR A 262 24.79 4.92 21.85
C THR A 262 23.80 4.98 23.02
N SER A 263 24.19 4.47 24.20
CA SER A 263 23.40 4.65 25.43
C SER A 263 23.23 6.12 25.78
N ASP A 264 24.30 6.93 25.60
CA ASP A 264 24.24 8.38 25.84
C ASP A 264 23.30 9.11 24.89
N ASP A 265 23.11 8.59 23.65
CA ASP A 265 22.11 9.11 22.71
C ASP A 265 20.70 8.85 23.21
N VAL A 266 20.46 7.63 23.72
CA VAL A 266 19.15 7.24 24.26
C VAL A 266 18.83 8.07 25.51
N ASP A 267 19.75 8.18 26.43
CA ASP A 267 19.59 8.96 27.68
C ASP A 267 19.35 10.46 27.41
N ALA A 268 19.96 10.97 26.35
CA ALA A 268 19.75 12.34 25.87
C ALA A 268 18.48 12.51 25.01
N GLY A 269 17.71 11.44 24.76
CA GLY A 269 16.52 11.46 23.93
C GLY A 269 16.78 11.69 22.45
N ARG A 270 18.04 11.49 21.98
CA ARG A 270 18.39 11.61 20.56
C ARG A 270 17.92 10.39 19.78
N TYR A 271 17.59 10.59 18.52
CA TYR A 271 17.22 9.54 17.55
C TYR A 271 16.01 8.69 17.94
N LYS A 272 15.10 9.19 18.78
CA LYS A 272 13.82 8.49 19.06
C LYS A 272 13.14 8.10 17.75
N PRO A 273 12.55 6.87 17.65
CA PRO A 273 12.36 5.86 18.70
C PRO A 273 13.47 4.79 18.74
N LEU A 274 14.66 5.05 18.21
CA LEU A 274 15.74 4.07 18.15
C LEU A 274 16.32 3.79 19.54
N ARG A 275 16.70 2.53 19.77
CA ARG A 275 17.43 2.09 20.97
C ARG A 275 18.93 1.95 20.69
N ALA A 276 19.71 1.80 21.73
CA ALA A 276 21.15 1.61 21.63
C ALA A 276 21.51 0.41 20.74
N GLY A 277 22.57 0.55 19.96
CA GLY A 277 23.08 -0.47 19.02
C GLY A 277 22.44 -0.42 17.63
N VAL A 278 21.36 0.30 17.43
CA VAL A 278 20.68 0.45 16.12
C VAL A 278 21.51 1.33 15.18
N SER A 279 21.58 0.96 13.91
CA SER A 279 22.29 1.74 12.89
C SER A 279 21.64 3.10 12.64
N LEU A 280 22.45 4.17 12.55
CA LEU A 280 22.00 5.53 12.28
C LEU A 280 21.34 5.70 10.89
N GLN A 281 21.49 4.75 9.97
CA GLN A 281 20.75 4.79 8.71
C GLN A 281 19.21 4.74 8.89
N TYR A 282 18.75 4.31 10.05
CA TYR A 282 17.32 4.25 10.41
C TYR A 282 16.86 5.45 11.25
N ALA A 283 17.78 6.39 11.57
CA ALA A 283 17.47 7.58 12.35
C ALA A 283 16.71 8.63 11.52
N ASN A 284 15.91 9.45 12.21
CA ASN A 284 15.20 10.60 11.63
C ASN A 284 14.32 10.26 10.40
N ARG A 285 13.76 9.04 10.38
CA ARG A 285 12.83 8.63 9.33
C ARG A 285 11.41 9.08 9.67
N GLU A 286 10.56 9.16 8.65
CA GLU A 286 9.15 9.49 8.82
C GLU A 286 8.41 8.46 9.71
N PRO A 287 7.33 8.85 10.43
CA PRO A 287 6.59 7.94 11.34
C PRO A 287 6.10 6.64 10.69
N ARG A 288 5.67 6.66 9.41
CA ARG A 288 5.25 5.44 8.69
C ARG A 288 6.38 4.42 8.52
N PHE A 289 7.63 4.87 8.45
CA PHE A 289 8.80 3.98 8.45
C PHE A 289 8.81 3.12 9.71
N TYR A 290 8.74 3.76 10.88
CA TYR A 290 8.76 3.04 12.16
C TYR A 290 7.53 2.16 12.37
N ALA A 291 6.38 2.53 11.79
CA ALA A 291 5.16 1.74 11.83
C ALA A 291 5.20 0.50 10.92
N SER A 292 6.00 0.53 9.85
CA SER A 292 5.95 -0.49 8.79
C SER A 292 7.18 -1.35 8.68
N VAL A 293 8.36 -0.85 9.08
CA VAL A 293 9.65 -1.50 8.84
C VAL A 293 10.20 -2.15 10.10
N GLY A 294 10.41 -3.45 10.02
CA GLY A 294 11.13 -4.23 11.04
C GLY A 294 12.63 -4.22 10.78
N PHE A 295 13.28 -3.07 10.97
CA PHE A 295 14.72 -2.93 10.76
C PHE A 295 15.53 -3.65 11.85
N ASN A 296 16.81 -3.92 11.57
CA ASN A 296 17.71 -4.59 12.49
C ASN A 296 17.86 -3.83 13.80
N GLY A 297 17.46 -4.43 14.93
CA GLY A 297 17.39 -3.82 16.25
C GLY A 297 16.09 -3.08 16.55
N SER A 298 15.07 -3.17 15.69
CA SER A 298 13.74 -2.63 16.00
C SER A 298 13.06 -3.42 17.12
N VAL A 299 12.26 -2.72 17.95
CA VAL A 299 11.53 -3.34 19.05
C VAL A 299 10.28 -4.05 18.53
N TRP A 300 10.05 -5.27 18.99
CA TRP A 300 8.80 -6.00 18.83
C TRP A 300 8.16 -6.18 20.21
N ASN A 301 6.92 -5.73 20.32
CA ASN A 301 6.29 -5.57 21.64
C ASN A 301 5.84 -6.91 22.25
N MET A 302 5.09 -7.74 21.51
CA MET A 302 4.71 -9.11 21.93
C MET A 302 4.07 -9.15 23.32
N THR A 303 3.26 -8.17 23.69
CA THR A 303 2.80 -7.97 25.07
C THR A 303 1.92 -9.10 25.60
N SER A 304 1.26 -9.86 24.70
CA SER A 304 0.52 -11.06 25.07
C SER A 304 1.37 -12.17 25.69
N LEU A 305 2.69 -12.14 25.51
CA LEU A 305 3.62 -13.10 26.10
C LEU A 305 3.96 -12.82 27.58
N GLY A 306 3.72 -11.61 28.07
CA GLY A 306 4.15 -11.16 29.40
C GLY A 306 3.68 -12.03 30.57
N ASN A 307 2.52 -12.71 30.39
CA ASN A 307 1.95 -13.61 31.40
C ASN A 307 2.10 -15.10 31.06
N LYS A 308 2.89 -15.44 30.03
CA LYS A 308 3.08 -16.84 29.58
C LYS A 308 4.37 -17.41 30.17
N GLN A 309 4.27 -18.46 30.97
CA GLN A 309 5.43 -19.07 31.65
C GLN A 309 6.46 -19.61 30.66
N GLY A 310 7.70 -19.14 30.76
CA GLY A 310 8.81 -19.57 29.89
C GLY A 310 8.79 -18.97 28.48
N ALA A 311 7.87 -18.02 28.22
CA ALA A 311 7.85 -17.27 26.96
C ALA A 311 8.92 -16.17 26.93
N THR A 312 9.22 -15.69 25.74
CA THR A 312 10.04 -14.49 25.53
C THR A 312 9.43 -13.28 26.26
N GLN A 313 10.26 -12.49 26.91
CA GLN A 313 9.78 -11.24 27.52
C GLN A 313 9.29 -10.27 26.46
N PRO A 314 8.26 -9.46 26.72
CA PRO A 314 7.82 -8.38 25.83
C PRO A 314 8.91 -7.36 25.52
N ASN A 315 8.68 -6.56 24.48
CA ASN A 315 9.47 -5.38 24.14
C ASN A 315 10.95 -5.65 23.83
N GLN A 316 11.20 -6.71 23.08
CA GLN A 316 12.57 -7.09 22.70
C GLN A 316 13.02 -6.40 21.42
N GLN A 317 14.32 -6.02 21.38
CA GLN A 317 14.99 -5.69 20.13
C GLN A 317 15.25 -6.98 19.34
N VAL A 318 14.89 -6.98 18.08
CA VAL A 318 15.08 -8.12 17.17
C VAL A 318 16.26 -7.87 16.26
N TRP A 319 17.21 -8.79 16.27
CA TRP A 319 18.46 -8.71 15.53
C TRP A 319 18.53 -9.78 14.45
N TYR A 320 18.88 -9.36 13.24
CA TYR A 320 19.02 -10.24 12.07
C TYR A 320 20.47 -10.62 11.77
N TYR A 321 21.41 -10.29 12.63
CA TYR A 321 22.81 -10.73 12.50
C TYR A 321 22.91 -12.25 12.51
N ARG A 322 23.82 -12.80 11.70
CA ARG A 322 24.11 -14.23 11.76
C ARG A 322 24.49 -14.65 13.19
N GLY A 323 23.89 -15.74 13.65
CA GLY A 323 24.08 -16.23 15.03
C GLY A 323 23.04 -15.73 16.03
N THR A 324 22.16 -14.79 15.66
CA THR A 324 21.00 -14.41 16.46
C THR A 324 19.78 -15.26 16.10
N SER A 325 18.68 -15.14 16.89
CA SER A 325 17.45 -15.92 16.67
C SER A 325 16.83 -15.69 15.30
N GLU A 326 16.93 -14.47 14.77
CA GLU A 326 16.38 -14.10 13.46
C GLU A 326 17.45 -14.07 12.36
N GLY A 327 18.70 -14.33 12.69
CA GLY A 327 19.80 -14.38 11.74
C GLY A 327 19.70 -15.56 10.78
N TYR A 328 20.31 -15.42 9.61
CA TYR A 328 20.38 -16.49 8.62
C TYR A 328 21.10 -17.74 9.17
N ASN A 329 20.45 -18.88 9.10
CA ASN A 329 20.98 -20.18 9.56
C ASN A 329 20.80 -21.32 8.56
N GLY A 330 20.55 -20.99 7.28
CA GLY A 330 20.30 -21.98 6.23
C GLY A 330 18.85 -22.45 6.12
N GLY A 331 17.96 -22.00 7.02
CA GLY A 331 16.53 -22.32 7.02
C GLY A 331 15.64 -21.16 6.52
N ASN A 332 14.34 -21.29 6.75
CA ASN A 332 13.36 -20.24 6.43
C ASN A 332 13.59 -19.03 7.34
N ARG A 333 14.09 -17.95 6.79
CA ARG A 333 14.32 -16.66 7.45
C ARG A 333 14.17 -15.54 6.45
N ILE A 334 14.04 -14.31 6.93
CA ILE A 334 14.04 -13.12 6.09
C ILE A 334 15.37 -12.97 5.38
N PHE A 335 15.41 -13.19 4.06
CA PHE A 335 16.65 -13.08 3.28
C PHE A 335 17.18 -11.65 3.17
N THR A 336 16.31 -10.64 3.33
CA THR A 336 16.70 -9.24 3.19
C THR A 336 17.21 -8.62 4.50
N GLY A 337 17.02 -9.28 5.65
CA GLY A 337 17.34 -8.71 6.95
C GLY A 337 16.50 -7.49 7.35
N ILE A 338 15.36 -7.28 6.68
CA ILE A 338 14.43 -6.19 6.92
C ILE A 338 13.02 -6.78 6.99
N GLY A 339 12.39 -6.74 8.17
CA GLY A 339 11.05 -7.27 8.41
C GLY A 339 9.95 -6.27 8.06
N ILE A 340 8.71 -6.74 8.14
CA ILE A 340 7.49 -5.96 7.91
C ILE A 340 6.67 -5.94 9.20
N LYS A 341 6.25 -4.74 9.65
CA LYS A 341 5.46 -4.54 10.88
C LYS A 341 4.05 -3.96 10.64
N LYS A 342 3.74 -3.52 9.43
CA LYS A 342 2.54 -2.72 9.14
C LYS A 342 1.24 -3.27 9.76
N TYR A 343 1.06 -4.59 9.75
CA TYR A 343 -0.16 -5.24 10.26
C TYR A 343 0.00 -5.81 11.67
N VAL A 344 1.16 -5.65 12.28
CA VAL A 344 1.44 -6.25 13.59
C VAL A 344 1.00 -5.31 14.71
N ASN A 345 0.13 -5.81 15.60
CA ASN A 345 -0.24 -5.10 16.82
C ASN A 345 0.82 -5.34 17.91
N PRO A 346 1.05 -4.40 18.83
CA PRO A 346 1.89 -4.63 20.01
C PRO A 346 1.54 -5.89 20.81
N TYR A 347 0.26 -6.27 20.81
CA TYR A 347 -0.23 -7.49 21.48
C TYR A 347 0.16 -8.77 20.75
N ASP A 348 0.32 -8.76 19.45
CA ASP A 348 0.41 -9.95 18.59
C ASP A 348 1.61 -10.82 18.91
N ALA A 349 1.35 -12.12 19.14
CA ALA A 349 2.33 -13.17 19.29
C ALA A 349 1.70 -14.55 19.08
N LYS A 350 2.54 -15.58 19.06
CA LYS A 350 2.11 -16.97 19.15
C LYS A 350 2.83 -17.62 20.33
N TYR A 351 2.09 -18.30 21.18
CA TYR A 351 2.64 -19.08 22.29
C TYR A 351 2.19 -20.52 22.16
N GLN A 352 3.14 -21.44 21.94
CA GLN A 352 2.85 -22.83 21.62
C GLN A 352 1.86 -22.94 20.44
N ASN A 353 0.65 -23.43 20.69
CA ASN A 353 -0.42 -23.54 19.68
C ASN A 353 -1.45 -22.40 19.76
N GLU A 354 -1.30 -21.47 20.70
CA GLU A 354 -2.21 -20.34 20.85
C GLU A 354 -1.79 -19.18 19.94
N LEU A 355 -2.68 -18.73 19.08
CA LEU A 355 -2.53 -17.49 18.34
C LEU A 355 -3.10 -16.33 19.16
N LEU A 356 -2.22 -15.46 19.62
CA LEU A 356 -2.55 -14.31 20.46
C LEU A 356 -2.56 -13.05 19.60
N TYR A 357 -3.56 -12.95 18.70
CA TYR A 357 -3.66 -11.86 17.73
C TYR A 357 -4.85 -10.95 18.00
N ARG A 358 -4.66 -9.68 17.75
CA ARG A 358 -5.78 -8.77 17.57
C ARG A 358 -6.44 -9.06 16.23
N GLN A 359 -7.78 -9.13 16.23
CA GLN A 359 -8.53 -9.24 14.99
C GLN A 359 -8.30 -8.00 14.13
N LYS A 360 -8.12 -8.18 12.83
CA LYS A 360 -7.85 -7.13 11.88
C LYS A 360 -8.86 -7.16 10.75
N ALA A 361 -9.12 -6.00 10.17
CA ALA A 361 -9.86 -5.90 8.93
C ALA A 361 -8.88 -5.65 7.78
N GLU A 362 -8.98 -6.44 6.71
CA GLU A 362 -8.19 -6.20 5.51
C GLU A 362 -8.79 -5.03 4.72
N PRO A 363 -8.07 -3.92 4.54
CA PRO A 363 -8.57 -2.82 3.73
C PRO A 363 -8.47 -3.17 2.24
N ALA A 364 -9.57 -3.62 1.64
CA ALA A 364 -9.66 -3.81 0.18
C ALA A 364 -9.68 -2.47 -0.55
N ILE A 365 -10.41 -1.49 0.01
CA ILE A 365 -10.40 -0.09 -0.43
C ILE A 365 -10.50 0.79 0.82
N ARG A 366 -9.61 1.78 0.93
CA ARG A 366 -9.66 2.77 2.01
C ARG A 366 -9.54 4.20 1.47
N TYR A 367 -9.93 5.16 2.30
CA TYR A 367 -10.09 6.56 1.91
C TYR A 367 -8.80 7.21 1.40
N ALA A 368 -7.63 6.92 2.02
CA ALA A 368 -6.37 7.43 1.52
C ALA A 368 -6.08 7.02 0.07
N ALA A 369 -6.50 5.82 -0.38
CA ALA A 369 -6.35 5.42 -1.78
C ALA A 369 -7.19 6.28 -2.71
N ILE A 370 -8.41 6.68 -2.30
CA ILE A 370 -9.28 7.58 -3.06
C ILE A 370 -8.68 8.98 -3.17
N LEU A 371 -8.15 9.50 -2.07
CA LEU A 371 -7.48 10.80 -2.04
C LEU A 371 -6.32 10.85 -3.04
N VAL A 372 -5.48 9.82 -3.06
CA VAL A 372 -4.33 9.77 -3.98
C VAL A 372 -4.78 9.54 -5.43
N ILE A 373 -5.88 8.82 -5.67
CA ILE A 373 -6.51 8.71 -7.01
C ILE A 373 -6.92 10.10 -7.50
N TYR A 374 -7.57 10.90 -6.64
CA TYR A 374 -8.00 12.25 -6.98
C TYR A 374 -6.84 13.14 -7.40
N ALA A 375 -5.78 13.21 -6.57
CA ALA A 375 -4.60 14.01 -6.87
C ALA A 375 -3.87 13.56 -8.14
N GLU A 376 -3.74 12.23 -8.35
CA GLU A 376 -3.11 11.67 -9.54
C GLU A 376 -3.89 12.01 -10.80
N ALA A 377 -5.21 11.78 -10.78
CA ALA A 377 -6.05 12.03 -11.95
C ALA A 377 -6.08 13.50 -12.35
N LEU A 378 -6.10 14.42 -11.38
CA LEU A 378 -6.00 15.85 -11.65
C LEU A 378 -4.63 16.25 -12.22
N ASN A 379 -3.55 15.65 -11.73
CA ASN A 379 -2.21 15.95 -12.24
C ASN A 379 -2.00 15.55 -13.69
N GLU A 380 -2.69 14.52 -14.16
CA GLU A 380 -2.54 14.01 -15.53
C GLU A 380 -3.32 14.85 -16.58
N LEU A 381 -4.13 15.82 -16.17
CA LEU A 381 -4.79 16.75 -17.08
C LEU A 381 -3.80 17.79 -17.60
N GLY A 382 -3.92 18.14 -18.89
CA GLY A 382 -3.13 19.16 -19.53
C GLY A 382 -3.39 20.57 -19.00
N GLU A 383 -2.42 21.43 -19.12
CA GLU A 383 -2.55 22.84 -18.74
C GLU A 383 -3.67 23.51 -19.55
N GLY A 384 -4.62 24.14 -18.86
CA GLY A 384 -5.76 24.81 -19.48
C GLY A 384 -6.90 23.88 -19.90
N ALA A 385 -6.73 22.56 -19.85
CA ALA A 385 -7.83 21.62 -20.09
C ALA A 385 -8.88 21.69 -18.97
N SER A 386 -10.16 21.63 -19.34
CA SER A 386 -11.27 21.67 -18.41
C SER A 386 -12.42 20.81 -18.93
N TYR A 387 -12.98 19.99 -18.05
CA TYR A 387 -14.03 19.03 -18.37
C TYR A 387 -15.18 19.15 -17.38
N ASP A 388 -16.40 19.26 -17.89
CA ASP A 388 -17.62 19.22 -17.08
C ASP A 388 -18.11 17.76 -16.99
N ILE A 389 -17.93 17.15 -15.82
CA ILE A 389 -18.27 15.75 -15.57
C ILE A 389 -19.41 15.68 -14.54
N PRO A 390 -20.54 15.02 -14.87
CA PRO A 390 -21.61 14.82 -13.90
C PRO A 390 -21.17 13.91 -12.76
N SER A 391 -21.67 14.17 -11.55
CA SER A 391 -21.58 13.27 -10.40
C SER A 391 -22.21 11.91 -10.72
N TRP A 392 -21.95 10.91 -9.90
CA TRP A 392 -22.44 9.54 -10.09
C TRP A 392 -23.98 9.46 -10.25
N ASP A 393 -24.73 10.37 -9.62
CA ASP A 393 -26.21 10.44 -9.65
C ASP A 393 -26.75 11.57 -10.54
N GLY A 394 -25.86 12.32 -11.19
CA GLY A 394 -26.20 13.44 -12.04
C GLY A 394 -26.74 14.68 -11.30
N SER A 395 -26.72 14.70 -9.97
CA SER A 395 -27.28 15.81 -9.17
C SER A 395 -26.46 17.10 -9.28
N ILE A 396 -25.16 16.99 -9.51
CA ILE A 396 -24.24 18.11 -9.71
C ILE A 396 -23.30 17.81 -10.88
N THR A 397 -22.67 18.87 -11.40
CA THR A 397 -21.61 18.76 -12.41
C THR A 397 -20.32 19.32 -11.84
N TYR A 398 -19.26 18.54 -11.88
CA TYR A 398 -17.93 18.96 -11.50
C TYR A 398 -17.20 19.57 -12.68
N THR A 399 -16.68 20.78 -12.55
CA THR A 399 -15.69 21.31 -13.48
C THR A 399 -14.32 20.80 -13.06
N VAL A 400 -13.78 19.83 -13.82
CA VAL A 400 -12.54 19.12 -13.51
C VAL A 400 -11.40 19.66 -14.36
N ARG A 401 -10.35 20.14 -13.71
CA ARG A 401 -9.14 20.68 -14.35
C ARG A 401 -7.93 20.42 -13.46
N ARG A 402 -6.72 20.53 -14.02
CA ARG A 402 -5.50 20.54 -13.23
C ARG A 402 -5.47 21.83 -12.39
N ASP A 403 -5.65 21.67 -11.09
CA ASP A 403 -5.73 22.78 -10.13
C ASP A 403 -4.96 22.39 -8.85
N VAL A 404 -4.02 23.26 -8.41
CA VAL A 404 -3.15 22.97 -7.27
C VAL A 404 -3.93 22.83 -5.98
N GLU A 405 -4.94 23.68 -5.75
CA GLU A 405 -5.72 23.63 -4.50
C GLU A 405 -6.62 22.37 -4.46
N GLU A 406 -7.13 21.94 -5.62
CA GLU A 406 -7.85 20.67 -5.72
C GLU A 406 -6.91 19.46 -5.54
N MET A 407 -5.70 19.47 -6.15
CA MET A 407 -4.70 18.41 -5.95
C MET A 407 -4.26 18.30 -4.49
N LYS A 408 -4.12 19.41 -3.77
CA LYS A 408 -3.83 19.42 -2.33
C LYS A 408 -4.89 18.68 -1.52
N LYS A 409 -6.17 18.79 -1.84
CA LYS A 409 -7.23 18.04 -1.13
C LYS A 409 -6.99 16.53 -1.17
N GLY A 410 -6.37 16.03 -2.22
CA GLY A 410 -6.07 14.62 -2.40
C GLY A 410 -4.76 14.15 -1.77
N ILE A 411 -3.76 15.02 -1.55
CA ILE A 411 -2.44 14.56 -1.11
C ILE A 411 -1.94 15.17 0.20
N GLN A 412 -2.20 16.46 0.43
CA GLN A 412 -1.75 17.16 1.64
C GLN A 412 -2.21 16.47 2.94
N PRO A 413 -3.51 16.08 3.10
CA PRO A 413 -3.94 15.40 4.32
C PRO A 413 -3.21 14.08 4.57
N VAL A 414 -2.91 13.31 3.50
CA VAL A 414 -2.17 12.04 3.61
C VAL A 414 -0.77 12.29 4.16
N ARG A 415 -0.08 13.31 3.65
CA ARG A 415 1.27 13.66 4.10
C ARG A 415 1.30 14.19 5.52
N ILE A 416 0.40 15.12 5.86
CA ILE A 416 0.35 15.71 7.21
C ILE A 416 0.01 14.64 8.24
N ARG A 417 -1.00 13.77 7.97
CA ARG A 417 -1.32 12.64 8.84
C ARG A 417 -0.10 11.72 9.04
N ALA A 418 0.73 11.55 8.03
CA ALA A 418 1.96 10.75 8.10
C ALA A 418 3.11 11.45 8.82
N GLY A 419 2.97 12.71 9.21
CA GLY A 419 4.02 13.48 9.86
C GLY A 419 5.13 13.94 8.93
N VAL A 420 4.82 14.13 7.63
CA VAL A 420 5.76 14.70 6.66
C VAL A 420 5.19 15.99 6.08
N PRO A 421 6.03 17.02 5.81
CA PRO A 421 5.58 18.28 5.26
C PRO A 421 4.89 18.11 3.90
N ASP A 422 3.99 19.02 3.57
CA ASP A 422 3.40 19.11 2.25
C ASP A 422 4.45 19.43 1.17
N TYR A 423 4.11 19.20 -0.07
CA TYR A 423 4.96 19.56 -1.19
C TYR A 423 5.00 21.08 -1.39
N SER A 424 6.12 21.57 -1.91
CA SER A 424 6.28 22.99 -2.24
C SER A 424 5.39 23.41 -3.42
N PRO A 425 5.02 24.69 -3.52
CA PRO A 425 4.28 25.20 -4.68
C PRO A 425 4.95 24.89 -6.03
N THR A 426 6.27 24.91 -6.10
CA THR A 426 7.03 24.60 -7.32
C THR A 426 6.93 23.13 -7.72
N GLU A 427 6.85 22.20 -6.73
CA GLU A 427 6.63 20.78 -7.00
C GLU A 427 5.22 20.54 -7.54
N TYR A 428 4.19 21.17 -6.96
CA TYR A 428 2.82 21.08 -7.46
C TYR A 428 2.66 21.64 -8.88
N GLN A 429 3.32 22.75 -9.20
CA GLN A 429 3.23 23.40 -10.51
C GLN A 429 3.85 22.54 -11.62
N ASN A 430 4.92 21.81 -11.32
CA ASN A 430 5.58 20.96 -12.31
C ASN A 430 4.93 19.58 -12.37
N GLN A 431 4.20 19.31 -13.46
CA GLN A 431 3.43 18.09 -13.65
C GLN A 431 4.29 16.81 -13.55
N ASP A 432 5.48 16.79 -14.14
CA ASP A 432 6.35 15.61 -14.13
C ASP A 432 7.02 15.37 -12.78
N VAL A 433 7.41 16.45 -12.10
CA VAL A 433 7.94 16.37 -10.74
C VAL A 433 6.86 15.86 -9.81
N PHE A 434 5.66 16.43 -9.88
CA PHE A 434 4.57 16.04 -9.01
C PHE A 434 4.09 14.60 -9.29
N ARG A 435 4.06 14.16 -10.55
CA ARG A 435 3.79 12.77 -10.93
C ARG A 435 4.74 11.79 -10.22
N LYS A 436 6.04 12.09 -10.21
CA LYS A 436 7.04 11.26 -9.51
C LYS A 436 6.79 11.24 -8.01
N LYS A 437 6.43 12.38 -7.41
CA LYS A 437 6.09 12.52 -6.00
C LYS A 437 4.83 11.71 -5.65
N LEU A 438 3.77 11.80 -6.43
CA LEU A 438 2.55 11.02 -6.26
C LEU A 438 2.79 9.51 -6.35
N LYS A 439 3.54 9.06 -7.34
CA LYS A 439 3.92 7.64 -7.49
C LYS A 439 4.68 7.13 -6.26
N ARG A 440 5.59 7.95 -5.71
CA ARG A 440 6.32 7.65 -4.50
C ARG A 440 5.40 7.62 -3.27
N GLU A 441 4.53 8.60 -3.12
CA GLU A 441 3.57 8.66 -2.01
C GLU A 441 2.65 7.44 -2.00
N ARG A 442 2.12 7.04 -3.17
CA ARG A 442 1.35 5.80 -3.31
C ARG A 442 2.14 4.56 -2.89
N GLN A 443 3.43 4.48 -3.27
CA GLN A 443 4.31 3.37 -2.90
C GLN A 443 4.46 3.23 -1.39
N ILE A 444 4.58 4.34 -0.67
CA ILE A 444 4.76 4.38 0.78
C ILE A 444 3.44 4.15 1.50
N GLU A 445 2.45 4.96 1.18
CA GLU A 445 1.15 4.97 1.86
C GLU A 445 0.41 3.65 1.71
N LEU A 446 0.41 3.09 0.50
CA LEU A 446 -0.32 1.87 0.15
C LEU A 446 0.56 0.60 0.16
N MET A 447 1.74 0.64 0.83
CA MET A 447 2.63 -0.50 0.93
C MET A 447 1.93 -1.71 1.58
N GLY A 448 2.05 -2.88 0.93
CA GLY A 448 1.44 -4.12 1.43
C GLY A 448 -0.07 -4.25 1.22
N GLU A 449 -0.71 -3.34 0.47
CA GLU A 449 -2.16 -3.34 0.17
C GLU A 449 -2.47 -3.74 -1.28
N ASN A 450 -1.60 -4.50 -1.93
CA ASN A 450 -1.75 -5.01 -3.31
C ASN A 450 -1.86 -3.93 -4.40
N HIS A 451 -1.43 -2.69 -4.14
CA HIS A 451 -1.48 -1.62 -5.14
C HIS A 451 -0.26 -1.59 -6.06
N ARG A 452 0.97 -1.71 -5.51
CA ARG A 452 2.22 -1.45 -6.24
C ARG A 452 2.39 -2.27 -7.51
N TYR A 453 2.08 -3.56 -7.47
CA TYR A 453 2.18 -4.46 -8.63
C TYR A 453 1.37 -3.93 -9.82
N TYR A 454 0.11 -3.55 -9.58
CA TYR A 454 -0.78 -3.03 -10.60
C TYR A 454 -0.47 -1.59 -11.00
N ASP A 455 -0.06 -0.75 -10.05
CA ASP A 455 0.36 0.62 -10.31
C ASP A 455 1.54 0.67 -11.29
N LEU A 456 2.57 -0.15 -11.09
CA LEU A 456 3.72 -0.22 -12.01
C LEU A 456 3.28 -0.61 -13.42
N ARG A 457 2.36 -1.55 -13.56
CA ARG A 457 1.86 -1.99 -14.87
C ARG A 457 0.99 -0.95 -15.55
N ARG A 458 0.03 -0.35 -14.83
CA ARG A 458 -0.83 0.69 -15.43
C ARG A 458 -0.05 1.95 -15.84
N TRP A 459 1.04 2.28 -15.16
CA TRP A 459 1.97 3.34 -15.56
C TRP A 459 2.90 2.92 -16.69
N LYS A 460 2.89 1.67 -17.09
CA LYS A 460 3.57 1.08 -18.23
C LYS A 460 5.09 1.16 -18.14
N ILE A 461 5.68 2.33 -18.41
CA ILE A 461 7.14 2.52 -18.42
C ILE A 461 7.80 2.21 -17.06
N ASP A 462 7.06 2.30 -15.97
CA ASP A 462 7.63 2.06 -14.63
C ASP A 462 7.86 0.58 -14.34
N ALA A 463 7.10 -0.33 -14.95
CA ALA A 463 7.23 -1.77 -14.68
C ALA A 463 8.64 -2.30 -15.03
N PRO A 464 9.17 -2.15 -16.25
CA PRO A 464 10.54 -2.57 -16.54
C PRO A 464 11.56 -1.78 -15.74
N LEU A 465 11.39 -0.47 -15.56
CA LEU A 465 12.32 0.36 -14.80
C LEU A 465 12.44 -0.06 -13.33
N GLU A 466 11.34 -0.48 -12.73
CA GLU A 466 11.30 -0.80 -11.31
C GLU A 466 11.56 -2.27 -11.01
N GLU A 467 11.20 -3.18 -11.92
CA GLU A 467 11.31 -4.62 -11.74
C GLU A 467 12.58 -5.23 -12.35
N GLU A 468 13.11 -4.68 -13.46
CA GLU A 468 14.35 -5.18 -14.07
C GLU A 468 15.59 -4.79 -13.26
N THR A 469 15.75 -5.37 -12.09
CA THR A 469 16.88 -5.08 -11.22
C THR A 469 17.22 -6.29 -10.34
N LEU A 470 18.39 -6.25 -9.74
CA LEU A 470 18.73 -7.14 -8.62
C LEU A 470 17.93 -6.70 -7.38
N ILE A 471 17.56 -7.67 -6.58
CA ILE A 471 16.92 -7.42 -5.28
C ILE A 471 18.03 -7.31 -4.23
N TYR A 472 18.03 -6.21 -3.49
CA TYR A 472 19.02 -5.92 -2.45
C TYR A 472 18.40 -6.01 -1.06
N GLY A 473 19.23 -6.39 -0.10
CA GLY A 473 18.94 -6.43 1.33
C GLY A 473 20.21 -6.30 2.15
N CYS A 474 20.12 -6.37 3.47
CA CYS A 474 21.26 -6.44 4.36
C CYS A 474 22.09 -7.72 4.08
N ASN A 475 23.38 -7.67 4.38
CA ASN A 475 24.26 -8.84 4.25
C ASN A 475 24.06 -9.82 5.42
N MET A 476 23.10 -10.71 5.28
CA MET A 476 22.67 -11.69 6.30
C MET A 476 23.76 -12.72 6.68
N LEU A 477 24.89 -12.74 5.98
CA LEU A 477 26.02 -13.62 6.30
C LEU A 477 26.92 -13.05 7.41
N MET A 478 26.73 -11.79 7.75
CA MET A 478 27.55 -11.07 8.75
C MET A 478 26.94 -11.19 10.15
N ASP A 479 27.80 -11.38 11.14
CA ASP A 479 27.47 -11.38 12.56
C ASP A 479 27.54 -9.97 13.17
N ASP A 480 27.29 -9.87 14.47
CA ASP A 480 27.31 -8.59 15.20
C ASP A 480 28.73 -8.00 15.39
N GLY A 481 29.78 -8.78 15.20
CA GLY A 481 31.17 -8.30 15.10
C GLY A 481 31.45 -7.56 13.80
N HIS A 482 30.61 -7.72 12.79
CA HIS A 482 30.76 -7.16 11.46
C HIS A 482 29.58 -6.27 11.06
N LYS A 483 29.05 -5.48 12.00
CA LYS A 483 27.83 -4.67 11.85
C LYS A 483 27.83 -3.77 10.60
N ALA A 484 28.96 -3.12 10.30
CA ALA A 484 29.06 -2.25 9.13
C ALA A 484 28.86 -3.02 7.81
N LEU A 485 29.43 -4.23 7.72
CA LEU A 485 29.26 -5.10 6.55
C LEU A 485 27.83 -5.65 6.47
N PHE A 486 27.19 -5.96 7.62
CA PHE A 486 25.78 -6.35 7.63
C PHE A 486 24.89 -5.26 7.02
N HIS A 487 25.13 -4.01 7.35
CA HIS A 487 24.36 -2.87 6.87
C HIS A 487 24.78 -2.38 5.47
N THR A 488 25.75 -3.01 4.84
CA THR A 488 26.09 -2.75 3.44
C THR A 488 25.17 -3.59 2.55
N PRO A 489 24.28 -2.99 1.75
CA PRO A 489 23.35 -3.76 0.93
C PRO A 489 24.07 -4.67 -0.07
N VAL A 490 23.61 -5.89 -0.16
CA VAL A 490 24.09 -6.90 -1.10
C VAL A 490 22.93 -7.43 -1.94
N ALA A 491 23.23 -7.87 -3.15
CA ALA A 491 22.25 -8.57 -3.96
C ALA A 491 21.93 -9.93 -3.31
N ILE A 492 20.64 -10.15 -3.02
CA ILE A 492 20.15 -11.40 -2.40
C ILE A 492 19.79 -12.46 -3.44
N MET A 493 19.79 -12.11 -4.72
CA MET A 493 19.57 -12.99 -5.85
C MET A 493 20.74 -12.85 -6.84
N SER A 494 21.16 -13.97 -7.40
CA SER A 494 22.29 -13.99 -8.36
C SER A 494 21.94 -13.47 -9.76
N LEU A 495 20.65 -13.46 -10.09
CA LEU A 495 20.17 -13.01 -11.40
C LEU A 495 19.16 -11.88 -11.23
N PRO A 496 19.20 -10.85 -12.09
CA PRO A 496 18.20 -9.80 -12.09
C PRO A 496 16.85 -10.37 -12.52
N VAL A 497 15.79 -9.83 -11.94
CA VAL A 497 14.45 -10.03 -12.46
C VAL A 497 14.38 -9.39 -13.86
N ARG A 498 13.78 -10.10 -14.81
CA ARG A 498 13.51 -9.58 -16.14
C ARG A 498 12.03 -9.31 -16.30
N PHE A 499 11.72 -8.11 -16.73
CA PHE A 499 10.36 -7.77 -17.16
C PHE A 499 10.24 -8.03 -18.66
N VAL A 500 9.20 -8.73 -19.05
CA VAL A 500 8.87 -8.99 -20.46
C VAL A 500 7.47 -8.48 -20.76
N GLU A 501 7.23 -8.04 -21.99
CA GLU A 501 5.94 -7.40 -22.38
C GLU A 501 4.71 -8.24 -21.99
N LYS A 502 4.76 -9.57 -22.10
CA LYS A 502 3.66 -10.42 -21.67
C LYS A 502 3.30 -10.27 -20.18
N SER A 503 4.22 -9.77 -19.34
CA SER A 503 4.00 -9.56 -17.90
C SER A 503 3.08 -8.39 -17.56
N TYR A 504 2.68 -7.58 -18.55
CA TYR A 504 1.63 -6.59 -18.35
C TYR A 504 0.28 -7.21 -18.08
N PHE A 505 0.00 -8.38 -18.69
CA PHE A 505 -1.29 -9.04 -18.61
C PHE A 505 -1.13 -10.51 -18.22
N TRP A 506 -2.02 -11.01 -17.37
CA TRP A 506 -2.06 -12.41 -17.00
C TRP A 506 -2.61 -13.26 -18.15
N PRO A 507 -2.15 -14.52 -18.32
CA PRO A 507 -2.70 -15.41 -19.31
C PRO A 507 -4.09 -15.91 -18.92
N PHE A 508 -4.90 -16.22 -19.92
CA PHE A 508 -6.04 -17.11 -19.72
C PHE A 508 -5.54 -18.54 -19.54
N SER A 509 -6.17 -19.28 -18.62
CA SER A 509 -5.82 -20.68 -18.44
C SER A 509 -6.18 -21.52 -19.67
N HIS A 510 -5.44 -22.60 -19.90
CA HIS A 510 -5.72 -23.51 -20.98
C HIS A 510 -7.16 -24.04 -20.95
N GLU A 511 -7.68 -24.33 -19.76
CA GLU A 511 -9.07 -24.77 -19.57
C GLU A 511 -10.09 -23.73 -20.06
N GLN A 512 -9.88 -22.44 -19.75
CA GLN A 512 -10.75 -21.36 -20.21
C GLN A 512 -10.76 -21.23 -21.73
N LEU A 513 -9.58 -21.34 -22.36
CA LEU A 513 -9.44 -21.29 -23.81
C LEU A 513 -10.08 -22.50 -24.50
N GLN A 514 -10.01 -23.68 -23.89
CA GLN A 514 -10.69 -24.87 -24.40
C GLN A 514 -12.22 -24.77 -24.31
N ARG A 515 -12.72 -24.20 -23.20
CA ARG A 515 -14.17 -24.05 -23.00
C ARG A 515 -14.77 -22.93 -23.84
N ASN A 516 -14.03 -21.88 -24.13
CA ASN A 516 -14.50 -20.78 -24.96
C ASN A 516 -13.58 -20.58 -26.17
N LYS A 517 -13.92 -21.13 -27.30
CA LYS A 517 -13.14 -21.09 -28.54
C LYS A 517 -13.02 -19.69 -29.17
N ARG A 518 -13.82 -18.72 -28.69
CA ARG A 518 -13.77 -17.33 -29.13
C ARG A 518 -12.88 -16.47 -28.24
N LEU A 519 -12.33 -17.05 -27.18
CA LEU A 519 -11.43 -16.35 -26.27
C LEU A 519 -10.00 -16.39 -26.83
N THR A 520 -9.44 -15.22 -27.14
CA THR A 520 -8.05 -15.08 -27.58
C THR A 520 -7.10 -14.94 -26.40
N GLN A 521 -5.91 -15.53 -26.49
CA GLN A 521 -4.87 -15.41 -25.46
C GLN A 521 -4.25 -14.02 -25.47
N ASN A 522 -3.76 -13.58 -24.29
CA ASN A 522 -3.00 -12.35 -24.18
C ASN A 522 -1.64 -12.46 -24.88
N PRO A 523 -1.13 -11.38 -25.51
CA PRO A 523 0.11 -11.39 -26.29
C PRO A 523 1.31 -11.94 -25.52
N GLY A 524 2.13 -12.74 -26.19
CA GLY A 524 3.34 -13.35 -25.63
C GLY A 524 3.12 -14.59 -24.76
N TRP A 525 1.87 -14.98 -24.48
CA TRP A 525 1.53 -16.23 -23.83
C TRP A 525 1.15 -17.29 -24.85
N THR A 526 1.64 -18.49 -24.64
CA THR A 526 1.30 -19.69 -25.45
C THR A 526 0.44 -20.63 -24.64
N TYR A 527 -0.24 -21.56 -25.32
CA TYR A 527 -1.08 -22.58 -24.69
C TYR A 527 -0.30 -23.54 -23.81
#